data_df5862d28667cb7c20b601285d2d24ab
#
_entry.id   df5862d28667cb7c20b601285d2d24ab
#
_cell.length_a   1.000
_cell.length_b   1.000
_cell.length_c   1.000
_cell.angle_alpha   90.00
_cell.angle_beta   90.00
_cell.angle_gamma   90.00
#
_symmetry.space_group_name_H-M   'P 1'
#
loop_
_entity.id
_entity.type
_entity.pdbx_description
1 polymer ?
#
loop_
_entity_poly.entity_id
_entity_poly.type
_entity_poly.pdbx_seq_one_letter_code
_entity_poly.pdbx_strand_id
1 'polypeptide(L)'
;MTEPLAEFLESVFGMPGLVIHGGTPVKKRMELVEQFNGERYVPFMVLSLRAAGTGLNLTKASTVIHFDRWWNPAVENQATDRAYRIGQTKKVMVYKFVSEGTIEEKINDIMEGKRKLAEEVTGSGETWITKLSDKQLLDLLALDREPEEGGR
;
A
#
# COMPACT_ATOMS: atom_id res chain seq x y z
N MET A 1 -2.85 -7.70 -11.19
CA MET A 1 -1.84 -6.68 -10.81
C MET A 1 -0.59 -7.29 -10.16
N THR A 2 -0.69 -8.23 -9.20
CA THR A 2 0.50 -8.78 -8.50
C THR A 2 1.50 -9.48 -9.41
N GLU A 3 1.06 -10.31 -10.37
CA GLU A 3 1.96 -11.03 -11.28
C GLU A 3 2.72 -10.09 -12.23
N PRO A 4 2.07 -9.16 -12.98
CA PRO A 4 2.81 -8.23 -13.85
C PRO A 4 3.82 -7.37 -13.09
N LEU A 5 3.49 -6.97 -11.85
CA LEU A 5 4.42 -6.22 -11.00
C LEU A 5 5.63 -7.08 -10.59
N ALA A 6 5.40 -8.36 -10.28
CA ALA A 6 6.50 -9.28 -9.94
C ALA A 6 7.43 -9.52 -11.14
N GLU A 7 6.89 -9.71 -12.34
CA GLU A 7 7.67 -9.85 -13.59
C GLU A 7 8.52 -8.60 -13.86
N PHE A 8 7.92 -7.42 -13.70
CA PHE A 8 8.66 -6.16 -13.82
C PHE A 8 9.80 -6.07 -12.80
N LEU A 9 9.52 -6.36 -11.52
CA LEU A 9 10.55 -6.32 -10.46
C LEU A 9 11.63 -7.37 -10.68
N GLU A 10 11.30 -8.55 -11.17
CA GLU A 10 12.28 -9.57 -11.55
C GLU A 10 13.25 -9.05 -12.62
N SER A 11 12.75 -8.33 -13.62
CA SER A 11 13.59 -7.68 -14.63
C SER A 11 14.52 -6.63 -14.06
N VAL A 12 14.08 -5.90 -13.02
CA VAL A 12 14.88 -4.86 -12.33
C VAL A 12 15.94 -5.46 -11.42
N PHE A 13 15.58 -6.47 -10.64
CA PHE A 13 16.49 -7.09 -9.66
C PHE A 13 17.36 -8.22 -10.25
N GLY A 14 17.03 -8.71 -11.45
CA GLY A 14 17.70 -9.84 -12.08
C GLY A 14 17.48 -11.17 -11.34
N MET A 15 16.53 -11.22 -10.41
CA MET A 15 16.22 -12.38 -9.57
C MET A 15 14.72 -12.43 -9.26
N PRO A 16 14.13 -13.64 -9.21
CA PRO A 16 12.71 -13.79 -8.86
C PRO A 16 12.44 -13.41 -7.41
N GLY A 17 11.30 -12.78 -7.19
CA GLY A 17 10.75 -12.53 -5.87
C GLY A 17 9.66 -13.52 -5.50
N LEU A 18 8.91 -13.20 -4.45
CA LEU A 18 7.78 -13.98 -3.98
C LEU A 18 6.48 -13.21 -4.16
N VAL A 19 5.38 -13.93 -4.41
CA VAL A 19 4.05 -13.32 -4.60
C VAL A 19 3.04 -13.98 -3.67
N ILE A 20 2.28 -13.16 -2.92
CA ILE A 20 1.15 -13.60 -2.11
C ILE A 20 -0.07 -12.75 -2.47
N HIS A 21 -1.13 -13.39 -2.90
CA HIS A 21 -2.41 -12.75 -3.23
C HIS A 21 -3.59 -13.46 -2.55
N GLY A 22 -4.80 -12.94 -2.75
CA GLY A 22 -6.01 -13.49 -2.11
C GLY A 22 -6.25 -14.98 -2.37
N GLY A 23 -5.87 -15.48 -3.55
CA GLY A 23 -5.99 -16.91 -3.92
C GLY A 23 -4.87 -17.81 -3.37
N THR A 24 -3.82 -17.26 -2.77
CA THR A 24 -2.73 -18.07 -2.20
C THR A 24 -3.21 -18.81 -0.95
N PRO A 25 -3.15 -20.16 -0.89
CA PRO A 25 -3.55 -20.94 0.29
C PRO A 25 -2.78 -20.53 1.54
N VAL A 26 -3.43 -20.61 2.71
CA VAL A 26 -2.84 -20.17 4.00
C VAL A 26 -1.50 -20.88 4.28
N LYS A 27 -1.44 -22.19 4.09
CA LYS A 27 -0.21 -22.98 4.27
C LYS A 27 0.92 -22.43 3.37
N LYS A 28 0.62 -22.17 2.10
CA LYS A 28 1.59 -21.64 1.15
C LYS A 28 2.08 -20.24 1.52
N ARG A 29 1.21 -19.40 2.08
CA ARG A 29 1.62 -18.07 2.58
C ARG A 29 2.67 -18.18 3.66
N MET A 30 2.50 -19.11 4.62
CA MET A 30 3.46 -19.33 5.71
C MET A 30 4.81 -19.80 5.16
N GLU A 31 4.83 -20.77 4.24
CA GLU A 31 6.05 -21.23 3.57
C GLU A 31 6.80 -20.09 2.86
N LEU A 32 6.07 -19.22 2.13
CA LEU A 32 6.65 -18.07 1.44
C LEU A 32 7.20 -17.03 2.41
N VAL A 33 6.53 -16.80 3.54
CA VAL A 33 7.01 -15.91 4.60
C VAL A 33 8.28 -16.46 5.26
N GLU A 34 8.33 -17.75 5.54
CA GLU A 34 9.53 -18.42 6.06
C GLU A 34 10.67 -18.33 5.07
N GLN A 35 10.41 -18.55 3.78
CA GLN A 35 11.40 -18.40 2.72
C GLN A 35 11.93 -16.96 2.65
N PHE A 36 11.05 -15.95 2.75
CA PHE A 36 11.44 -14.54 2.73
C PHE A 36 12.32 -14.16 3.92
N ASN A 37 11.96 -14.63 5.11
CA ASN A 37 12.71 -14.37 6.35
C ASN A 37 13.93 -15.30 6.53
N GLY A 38 14.08 -16.34 5.70
CA GLY A 38 15.15 -17.33 5.78
C GLY A 38 16.52 -16.80 5.40
N GLU A 39 17.54 -17.69 5.42
CA GLU A 39 18.91 -17.32 5.11
C GLU A 39 19.13 -16.95 3.64
N ARG A 40 18.40 -17.61 2.74
CA ARG A 40 18.49 -17.34 1.31
C ARG A 40 17.97 -15.92 1.03
N TYR A 41 18.76 -15.17 0.27
CA TYR A 41 18.35 -13.83 -0.14
C TYR A 41 17.16 -13.88 -1.11
N VAL A 42 16.12 -13.12 -0.79
CA VAL A 42 14.96 -12.87 -1.65
C VAL A 42 14.86 -11.36 -1.85
N PRO A 43 14.96 -10.84 -3.09
CA PRO A 43 15.07 -9.41 -3.34
C PRO A 43 13.78 -8.65 -3.00
N PHE A 44 12.61 -9.23 -3.24
CA PHE A 44 11.32 -8.60 -2.98
C PHE A 44 10.22 -9.63 -2.74
N MET A 45 9.12 -9.14 -2.14
CA MET A 45 7.86 -9.87 -2.04
C MET A 45 6.72 -8.94 -2.45
N VAL A 46 5.88 -9.37 -3.40
CA VAL A 46 4.67 -8.66 -3.80
C VAL A 46 3.48 -9.21 -3.02
N LEU A 47 2.74 -8.32 -2.38
CA LEU A 47 1.59 -8.67 -1.56
C LEU A 47 0.34 -7.93 -2.05
N SER A 48 -0.78 -8.62 -2.24
CA SER A 48 -2.05 -7.91 -2.31
C SER A 48 -2.43 -7.39 -0.93
N LEU A 49 -3.05 -6.20 -0.84
CA LEU A 49 -3.46 -5.59 0.43
C LEU A 49 -4.34 -6.53 1.27
N ARG A 50 -5.26 -7.27 0.63
CA ARG A 50 -6.10 -8.27 1.31
C ARG A 50 -5.28 -9.41 1.92
N ALA A 51 -4.22 -9.84 1.25
CA ALA A 51 -3.34 -10.89 1.77
C ALA A 51 -2.47 -10.36 2.92
N ALA A 52 -2.03 -9.10 2.86
CA ALA A 52 -1.27 -8.46 3.92
C ALA A 52 -2.05 -8.37 5.26
N GLY A 53 -3.39 -8.36 5.22
CA GLY A 53 -4.25 -8.40 6.42
C GLY A 53 -4.14 -9.68 7.27
N THR A 54 -3.57 -10.77 6.77
CA THR A 54 -3.60 -12.12 7.38
C THR A 54 -2.49 -12.41 8.41
N GLY A 55 -1.97 -11.41 9.11
CA GLY A 55 -1.05 -11.65 10.24
C GLY A 55 0.38 -12.08 9.86
N LEU A 56 0.78 -11.86 8.61
CA LEU A 56 2.13 -12.18 8.13
C LEU A 56 3.21 -11.42 8.92
N ASN A 57 4.38 -12.00 9.08
CA ASN A 57 5.52 -11.40 9.76
C ASN A 57 6.71 -11.29 8.78
N LEU A 58 7.07 -10.09 8.37
CA LEU A 58 8.07 -9.84 7.32
C LEU A 58 9.25 -9.01 7.88
N THR A 59 9.83 -9.48 9.00
CA THR A 59 10.87 -8.75 9.73
C THR A 59 12.18 -8.58 8.97
N LYS A 60 12.39 -9.28 7.88
CA LYS A 60 13.55 -9.08 7.02
C LYS A 60 13.40 -7.90 6.05
N ALA A 61 12.17 -7.45 5.81
CA ALA A 61 11.89 -6.29 4.97
C ALA A 61 12.34 -4.99 5.65
N SER A 62 13.17 -4.23 4.97
CA SER A 62 13.60 -2.88 5.39
C SER A 62 12.96 -1.77 4.55
N THR A 63 12.22 -2.13 3.51
CA THR A 63 11.52 -1.19 2.65
C THR A 63 10.13 -1.72 2.34
N VAL A 64 9.13 -0.85 2.46
CA VAL A 64 7.74 -1.11 2.09
C VAL A 64 7.34 -0.10 1.02
N ILE A 65 6.75 -0.56 -0.07
CA ILE A 65 6.23 0.29 -1.13
C ILE A 65 4.74 0.01 -1.28
N HIS A 66 3.92 1.02 -1.02
CA HIS A 66 2.49 1.00 -1.37
C HIS A 66 2.38 1.43 -2.83
N PHE A 67 2.23 0.45 -3.71
CA PHE A 67 2.14 0.67 -5.15
C PHE A 67 0.76 1.20 -5.55
N ASP A 68 -0.30 0.59 -5.00
CA ASP A 68 -1.68 1.08 -5.11
C ASP A 68 -2.07 1.74 -3.79
N ARG A 69 -2.73 2.90 -3.84
CA ARG A 69 -3.28 3.55 -2.65
C ARG A 69 -4.63 2.93 -2.29
N TRP A 70 -4.88 2.82 -1.01
CA TRP A 70 -6.17 2.37 -0.50
C TRP A 70 -6.85 3.52 0.24
N TRP A 71 -8.13 3.70 -0.02
CA TRP A 71 -8.95 4.77 0.59
C TRP A 71 -9.00 4.72 2.14
N ASN A 72 -8.70 3.57 2.76
CA ASN A 72 -8.64 3.42 4.22
C ASN A 72 -7.17 3.32 4.68
N PRO A 73 -6.65 4.37 5.36
CA PRO A 73 -5.26 4.39 5.84
C PRO A 73 -4.96 3.28 6.86
N ALA A 74 -5.96 2.79 7.59
CA ALA A 74 -5.77 1.69 8.54
C ALA A 74 -5.32 0.41 7.85
N VAL A 75 -5.80 0.14 6.63
CA VAL A 75 -5.40 -1.03 5.83
C VAL A 75 -3.95 -0.89 5.35
N GLU A 76 -3.54 0.31 4.90
CA GLU A 76 -2.15 0.57 4.52
C GLU A 76 -1.22 0.45 5.73
N ASN A 77 -1.59 1.02 6.87
CA ASN A 77 -0.82 0.93 8.11
C ASN A 77 -0.69 -0.53 8.55
N GLN A 78 -1.77 -1.31 8.49
CA GLN A 78 -1.74 -2.73 8.79
C GLN A 78 -0.78 -3.50 7.88
N ALA A 79 -0.69 -3.15 6.58
CA ALA A 79 0.26 -3.74 5.67
C ALA A 79 1.70 -3.36 6.02
N THR A 80 1.95 -2.10 6.38
CA THR A 80 3.24 -1.61 6.85
C THR A 80 3.70 -2.33 8.12
N ASP A 81 2.78 -2.58 9.06
CA ASP A 81 3.06 -3.26 10.33
C ASP A 81 3.51 -4.73 10.15
N ARG A 82 3.42 -5.29 8.96
CA ARG A 82 4.00 -6.61 8.66
C ARG A 82 5.52 -6.57 8.63
N ALA A 83 6.11 -5.46 8.21
CA ALA A 83 7.55 -5.22 8.23
C ALA A 83 7.99 -4.56 9.54
N TYR A 84 7.19 -3.64 10.09
CA TYR A 84 7.46 -2.94 11.34
C TYR A 84 6.88 -3.70 12.53
N ARG A 85 7.54 -4.77 12.96
CA ARG A 85 7.05 -5.65 14.02
C ARG A 85 8.17 -6.04 15.00
N ILE A 86 7.78 -6.60 16.13
CA ILE A 86 8.72 -7.17 17.13
C ILE A 86 9.67 -8.17 16.45
N GLY A 87 10.99 -7.95 16.59
CA GLY A 87 12.04 -8.69 15.88
C GLY A 87 12.65 -7.94 14.69
N GLN A 88 12.08 -6.81 14.28
CA GLN A 88 12.70 -5.91 13.30
C GLN A 88 13.86 -5.15 13.94
N THR A 89 15.06 -5.32 13.41
CA THR A 89 16.29 -4.65 13.90
C THR A 89 16.73 -3.50 13.00
N LYS A 90 16.12 -3.38 11.81
CA LYS A 90 16.45 -2.35 10.82
C LYS A 90 15.41 -1.25 10.80
N LYS A 91 15.82 -0.04 10.43
CA LYS A 91 14.88 1.04 10.10
C LYS A 91 14.06 0.62 8.87
N VAL A 92 12.74 0.70 8.97
CA VAL A 92 11.84 0.44 7.85
C VAL A 92 11.53 1.75 7.15
N MET A 93 11.83 1.80 5.85
CA MET A 93 11.46 2.91 4.97
C MET A 93 10.13 2.58 4.30
N VAL A 94 9.21 3.55 4.27
CA VAL A 94 7.88 3.38 3.66
C VAL A 94 7.71 4.40 2.56
N TYR A 95 7.46 3.93 1.36
CA TYR A 95 7.15 4.74 0.18
C TYR A 95 5.69 4.53 -0.20
N LYS A 96 5.02 5.59 -0.58
CA LYS A 96 3.64 5.57 -1.07
C LYS A 96 3.61 6.24 -2.43
N PHE A 97 3.25 5.50 -3.45
CA PHE A 97 3.06 6.06 -4.77
C PHE A 97 1.68 6.71 -4.85
N VAL A 98 1.61 7.84 -5.50
CA VAL A 98 0.38 8.60 -5.77
C VAL A 98 0.43 9.00 -7.23
N SER A 99 -0.59 8.63 -7.99
CA SER A 99 -0.69 9.04 -9.39
C SER A 99 -1.22 10.46 -9.46
N GLU A 100 -0.41 11.38 -10.04
CA GLU A 100 -0.79 12.78 -10.22
C GLU A 100 -1.99 12.93 -11.17
N GLY A 101 -2.86 13.91 -10.93
CA GLY A 101 -4.06 14.17 -11.73
C GLY A 101 -5.14 13.09 -11.60
N THR A 102 -5.07 12.22 -10.62
CA THR A 102 -6.02 11.13 -10.42
C THR A 102 -6.79 11.25 -9.09
N ILE A 103 -7.80 10.41 -8.94
CA ILE A 103 -8.53 10.28 -7.67
C ILE A 103 -7.61 9.89 -6.49
N GLU A 104 -6.48 9.23 -6.74
CA GLU A 104 -5.52 8.86 -5.69
C GLU A 104 -4.91 10.10 -5.03
N GLU A 105 -4.59 11.13 -5.81
CA GLU A 105 -4.08 12.40 -5.28
C GLU A 105 -5.11 13.07 -4.37
N LYS A 106 -6.36 13.18 -4.82
CA LYS A 106 -7.45 13.75 -4.01
C LYS A 106 -7.70 12.95 -2.73
N ILE A 107 -7.66 11.62 -2.80
CA ILE A 107 -7.77 10.75 -1.62
C ILE A 107 -6.59 11.00 -0.67
N ASN A 108 -5.37 11.12 -1.20
CA ASN A 108 -4.18 11.39 -0.41
C ASN A 108 -4.31 12.72 0.35
N ASP A 109 -4.74 13.79 -0.31
CA ASP A 109 -4.90 15.12 0.29
C ASP A 109 -5.95 15.14 1.40
N ILE A 110 -7.07 14.44 1.19
CA ILE A 110 -8.09 14.28 2.22
C ILE A 110 -7.55 13.49 3.42
N MET A 111 -6.78 12.45 3.18
CA MET A 111 -6.17 11.64 4.23
C MET A 111 -5.12 12.42 5.02
N GLU A 112 -4.29 13.21 4.35
CA GLU A 112 -3.27 14.06 4.98
C GLU A 112 -3.90 15.21 5.78
N GLY A 113 -4.92 15.86 5.23
CA GLY A 113 -5.69 16.88 5.93
C GLY A 113 -6.35 16.34 7.20
N LYS A 114 -6.90 15.13 7.15
CA LYS A 114 -7.48 14.46 8.33
C LYS A 114 -6.47 13.96 9.33
N ARG A 115 -5.27 13.56 8.90
CA ARG A 115 -4.20 13.18 9.83
C ARG A 115 -3.80 14.37 10.69
N LYS A 116 -3.71 15.57 10.11
CA LYS A 116 -3.46 16.81 10.86
C LYS A 116 -4.58 17.13 11.85
N LEU A 117 -5.84 16.87 11.46
CA LEU A 117 -7.01 17.07 12.35
C LEU A 117 -7.16 15.94 13.38
N ALA A 118 -6.75 14.70 13.09
CA ALA A 118 -6.87 13.56 14.00
C ALA A 118 -5.75 13.51 15.05
N GLU A 119 -4.65 14.18 14.83
CA GLU A 119 -3.65 14.47 15.88
C GLU A 119 -4.24 15.43 16.94
N GLU A 120 -5.28 16.20 16.59
CA GLU A 120 -6.02 17.07 17.50
C GLU A 120 -7.26 16.41 18.13
N VAL A 121 -7.82 15.34 17.53
CA VAL A 121 -9.07 14.68 18.01
C VAL A 121 -8.96 13.17 17.86
N THR A 122 -8.83 12.45 18.95
CA THR A 122 -8.87 10.98 19.01
C THR A 122 -10.21 10.41 18.55
N GLY A 123 -10.29 9.90 17.32
CA GLY A 123 -11.49 9.25 16.78
C GLY A 123 -11.18 8.31 15.62
N SER A 124 -11.66 7.08 15.70
CA SER A 124 -11.45 5.96 14.78
C SER A 124 -11.81 6.26 13.32
N GLY A 125 -10.85 5.99 12.40
CA GLY A 125 -10.89 6.37 10.98
C GLY A 125 -11.71 5.49 10.03
N GLU A 126 -12.74 4.76 10.46
CA GLU A 126 -13.33 3.69 9.64
C GLU A 126 -14.45 4.08 8.67
N THR A 127 -15.02 5.28 8.71
CA THR A 127 -16.23 5.60 7.96
C THR A 127 -16.27 7.00 7.35
N TRP A 128 -15.15 7.56 6.92
CA TRP A 128 -15.16 8.93 6.43
C TRP A 128 -15.82 9.08 5.05
N ILE A 129 -15.67 8.11 4.13
CA ILE A 129 -16.32 8.15 2.80
C ILE A 129 -17.85 8.13 2.94
N THR A 130 -18.38 7.35 3.88
CA THR A 130 -19.83 7.28 4.13
C THR A 130 -20.36 8.52 4.84
N LYS A 131 -19.49 9.40 5.32
CA LYS A 131 -19.83 10.69 5.93
C LYS A 131 -19.70 11.88 4.96
N LEU A 132 -19.23 11.64 3.74
CA LEU A 132 -19.19 12.67 2.71
C LEU A 132 -20.62 12.96 2.23
N SER A 133 -20.95 14.26 2.10
CA SER A 133 -22.15 14.68 1.40
C SER A 133 -22.02 14.36 -0.11
N ASP A 134 -23.15 14.24 -0.79
CA ASP A 134 -23.19 14.02 -2.25
C ASP A 134 -22.33 15.04 -3.02
N LYS A 135 -22.35 16.31 -2.56
CA LYS A 135 -21.49 17.36 -3.14
C LYS A 135 -20.01 17.07 -2.96
N GLN A 136 -19.58 16.68 -1.77
CA GLN A 136 -18.16 16.34 -1.49
C GLN A 136 -17.73 15.09 -2.26
N LEU A 137 -18.65 14.15 -2.50
CA LEU A 137 -18.40 12.95 -3.31
C LEU A 137 -18.26 13.32 -4.79
N LEU A 138 -19.10 14.24 -5.28
CA LEU A 138 -19.00 14.77 -6.65
C LEU A 138 -17.71 15.57 -6.85
N ASP A 139 -17.33 16.41 -5.91
CA ASP A 139 -16.08 17.18 -5.94
C ASP A 139 -14.85 16.25 -5.90
N LEU A 140 -14.92 15.13 -5.19
CA LEU A 140 -13.90 14.10 -5.17
C LEU A 140 -13.75 13.39 -6.53
N LEU A 141 -14.88 13.12 -7.19
CA LEU A 141 -14.92 12.43 -8.48
C LEU A 141 -14.66 13.36 -9.67
N ALA A 142 -14.88 14.67 -9.50
CA ALA A 142 -14.54 15.66 -10.51
C ALA A 142 -13.00 15.73 -10.65
N LEU A 143 -12.47 15.08 -11.68
CA LEU A 143 -11.08 15.24 -12.07
C LEU A 143 -10.91 16.65 -12.64
N ASP A 144 -9.96 17.42 -12.13
CA ASP A 144 -9.56 18.68 -12.74
C ASP A 144 -8.94 18.33 -14.10
N ARG A 145 -9.75 18.39 -15.13
CA ARG A 145 -9.23 18.46 -16.51
C ARG A 145 -8.71 19.87 -16.70
N GLU A 146 -7.44 20.09 -16.47
CA GLU A 146 -6.79 21.23 -17.10
C GLU A 146 -7.00 21.08 -18.61
N PRO A 147 -7.53 22.12 -19.29
CA PRO A 147 -7.61 22.09 -20.73
C PRO A 147 -6.15 22.00 -21.23
N GLU A 148 -5.83 20.94 -22.00
CA GLU A 148 -4.58 20.91 -22.77
C GLU A 148 -4.54 22.21 -23.59
N GLU A 149 -3.74 23.18 -23.15
CA GLU A 149 -3.38 24.31 -24.01
C GLU A 149 -2.64 23.75 -25.21
N GLY A 150 -3.37 23.66 -26.30
CA GLY A 150 -2.88 23.22 -27.59
C GLY A 150 -1.65 24.04 -27.98
N GLY A 151 -0.48 23.40 -27.90
CA GLY A 151 0.74 23.91 -28.47
C GLY A 151 0.56 24.05 -29.98
N ARG A 152 0.71 25.27 -30.45
CA ARG A 152 0.94 25.60 -31.87
C ARG A 152 2.37 25.32 -32.24
#